data_72de85f8565f785eb7eea676501f8618
#
_entry.id   72de85f8565f785eb7eea676501f8618
#
_cell.length_a   1.000
_cell.length_b   1.000
_cell.length_c   1.000
_cell.angle_alpha   90.00
_cell.angle_beta   90.00
_cell.angle_gamma   90.00
#
_symmetry.space_group_name_H-M   'P 1'
#
loop_
_entity.id
_entity.type
_entity.pdbx_description
1 polymer ?
#
loop_
_entity_poly.entity_id
_entity_poly.type
_entity_poly.pdbx_seq_one_letter_code
_entity_poly.pdbx_strand_id
1 'polypeptide(L)'
;MNPPNNNKERRYGVPASYQVLYNRNYVLGYSYYFRQAKWALEVIDSSKSETTRANNFRPDYRIPERFRADLADYSSTGFDRGHLVSSANQIGNDLQNSETFLLSNMSPQHPKFNRNVWKELEGETRRLNLGKKVLETYVISGPLFFFDQEVFMIGSKNDNRVTLPIPHAFFKSILVETNTGALKM
;
A
#
# COMPACT_ATOMS: atom_id res chain seq x y z
N MET A 1 -16.68 11.58 -10.19
CA MET A 1 -15.60 11.71 -11.21
C MET A 1 -15.23 10.31 -11.66
N ASN A 2 -15.32 10.02 -12.93
CA ASN A 2 -14.81 8.76 -13.48
C ASN A 2 -13.29 8.74 -13.30
N PRO A 3 -12.69 7.61 -12.87
CA PRO A 3 -11.24 7.47 -12.81
C PRO A 3 -10.64 7.68 -14.20
N PRO A 4 -9.44 8.22 -14.32
CA PRO A 4 -8.78 8.32 -15.61
C PRO A 4 -8.73 6.93 -16.25
N ASN A 5 -8.92 6.89 -17.57
CA ASN A 5 -9.18 5.69 -18.37
C ASN A 5 -7.98 4.70 -18.48
N ASN A 6 -7.01 4.79 -17.60
CA ASN A 6 -5.84 3.93 -17.56
C ASN A 6 -6.00 2.90 -16.41
N ASN A 7 -6.84 1.89 -16.66
CA ASN A 7 -7.12 0.80 -15.70
C ASN A 7 -6.05 -0.31 -15.74
N LYS A 8 -4.77 0.06 -15.89
CA LYS A 8 -3.67 -0.91 -15.96
C LYS A 8 -3.64 -1.81 -14.71
N GLU A 9 -3.89 -1.23 -13.52
CA GLU A 9 -3.89 -1.97 -12.25
C GLU A 9 -4.93 -3.08 -12.20
N ARG A 10 -5.98 -2.99 -13.02
CA ARG A 10 -7.07 -3.98 -13.05
C ARG A 10 -6.99 -4.96 -14.21
N ARG A 11 -5.97 -4.85 -15.05
CA ARG A 11 -5.82 -5.65 -16.27
C ARG A 11 -5.88 -7.15 -16.01
N TYR A 12 -5.33 -7.60 -14.89
CA TYR A 12 -5.30 -9.02 -14.50
C TYR A 12 -6.27 -9.37 -13.37
N GLY A 13 -7.21 -8.47 -13.05
CA GLY A 13 -8.15 -8.61 -11.95
C GLY A 13 -7.62 -8.10 -10.62
N VAL A 14 -8.51 -8.07 -9.64
CA VAL A 14 -8.20 -7.67 -8.26
C VAL A 14 -8.91 -8.59 -7.28
N PRO A 15 -8.33 -8.87 -6.10
CA PRO A 15 -9.00 -9.67 -5.07
C PRO A 15 -10.25 -8.98 -4.53
N ALA A 16 -11.20 -9.75 -4.03
CA ALA A 16 -12.42 -9.23 -3.41
C ALA A 16 -12.12 -8.42 -2.14
N SER A 17 -12.87 -7.33 -1.94
CA SER A 17 -12.79 -6.49 -0.76
C SER A 17 -14.12 -5.80 -0.47
N TYR A 18 -14.29 -5.28 0.77
CA TYR A 18 -15.47 -4.49 1.14
C TYR A 18 -15.57 -3.19 0.36
N GLN A 19 -14.45 -2.47 0.28
CA GLN A 19 -14.36 -1.24 -0.48
C GLN A 19 -13.08 -1.23 -1.29
N VAL A 20 -13.20 -0.95 -2.57
CA VAL A 20 -12.04 -0.72 -3.45
C VAL A 20 -11.85 0.77 -3.59
N LEU A 21 -10.67 1.24 -3.23
CA LEU A 21 -10.29 2.65 -3.31
C LEU A 21 -9.31 2.85 -4.47
N TYR A 22 -9.71 3.71 -5.39
CA TYR A 22 -8.91 4.06 -6.56
C TYR A 22 -8.10 5.31 -6.28
N ASN A 23 -6.82 5.24 -6.51
CA ASN A 23 -5.89 6.34 -6.55
C ASN A 23 -5.36 6.50 -7.98
N ARG A 24 -4.51 7.48 -8.24
CA ARG A 24 -4.06 7.78 -9.62
C ARG A 24 -3.31 6.60 -10.25
N ASN A 25 -2.41 5.98 -9.51
CA ASN A 25 -1.51 4.95 -10.02
C ASN A 25 -1.48 3.69 -9.14
N TYR A 26 -2.44 3.55 -8.25
CA TYR A 26 -2.63 2.33 -7.49
C TYR A 26 -4.07 2.18 -7.04
N VAL A 27 -4.45 0.98 -6.72
CA VAL A 27 -5.75 0.63 -6.17
C VAL A 27 -5.57 -0.24 -4.94
N LEU A 28 -6.44 -0.10 -3.96
CA LEU A 28 -6.40 -0.95 -2.77
C LEU A 28 -7.78 -1.45 -2.36
N GLY A 29 -7.82 -2.64 -1.77
CA GLY A 29 -9.00 -3.23 -1.16
C GLY A 29 -8.99 -3.02 0.34
N TYR A 30 -9.84 -2.12 0.83
CA TYR A 30 -9.92 -1.76 2.24
C TYR A 30 -10.83 -2.70 3.02
N SER A 31 -10.42 -3.03 4.24
CA SER A 31 -11.21 -3.78 5.22
C SER A 31 -11.68 -2.86 6.34
N TYR A 32 -12.99 -2.75 6.51
CA TYR A 32 -13.57 -2.05 7.65
C TYR A 32 -13.28 -2.78 8.98
N TYR A 33 -13.21 -4.11 8.93
CA TYR A 33 -12.89 -4.93 10.10
C TYR A 33 -11.46 -4.70 10.60
N PHE A 34 -10.49 -4.71 9.68
CA PHE A 34 -9.08 -4.50 10.02
C PHE A 34 -8.66 -3.02 10.06
N ARG A 35 -9.52 -2.10 9.58
CA ARG A 35 -9.22 -0.66 9.42
C ARG A 35 -7.91 -0.38 8.67
N GLN A 36 -7.57 -1.24 7.76
CA GLN A 36 -6.43 -1.14 6.87
C GLN A 36 -6.71 -1.89 5.56
N ALA A 37 -5.89 -1.71 4.54
CA ALA A 37 -6.04 -2.45 3.30
C ALA A 37 -5.71 -3.93 3.51
N LYS A 38 -6.49 -4.82 2.91
CA LYS A 38 -6.18 -6.25 2.78
C LYS A 38 -5.11 -6.49 1.72
N TRP A 39 -5.13 -5.65 0.71
CA TRP A 39 -4.18 -5.64 -0.40
C TRP A 39 -4.11 -4.24 -1.02
N ALA A 40 -2.97 -3.93 -1.62
CA ALA A 40 -2.76 -2.77 -2.46
C ALA A 40 -2.01 -3.21 -3.72
N LEU A 41 -2.51 -2.80 -4.88
CA LEU A 41 -1.98 -3.16 -6.19
C LEU A 41 -1.49 -1.89 -6.89
N GLU A 42 -0.24 -1.88 -7.29
CA GLU A 42 0.39 -0.81 -8.05
C GLU A 42 1.02 -1.33 -9.35
N VAL A 43 1.15 -0.44 -10.31
CA VAL A 43 2.08 -0.59 -11.44
C VAL A 43 3.27 0.31 -11.13
N ILE A 44 4.50 -0.24 -11.21
CA ILE A 44 5.70 0.55 -10.93
C ILE A 44 5.83 1.64 -11.98
N ASP A 45 5.85 2.88 -11.53
CA ASP A 45 6.10 4.03 -12.40
C ASP A 45 7.59 4.11 -12.75
N SER A 46 7.89 4.01 -14.04
CA SER A 46 9.24 4.16 -14.57
C SER A 46 9.56 5.59 -15.00
N SER A 47 8.61 6.53 -14.83
CA SER A 47 8.84 7.92 -15.17
C SER A 47 9.95 8.53 -14.30
N LYS A 48 10.83 9.25 -14.93
CA LYS A 48 11.82 10.06 -14.23
C LYS A 48 11.16 11.36 -13.80
N SER A 49 11.03 11.56 -12.51
CA SER A 49 10.52 12.81 -11.94
C SER A 49 11.45 13.28 -10.83
N GLU A 50 11.49 14.59 -10.63
CA GLU A 50 12.17 15.25 -9.51
C GLU A 50 11.23 15.44 -8.31
N THR A 51 10.11 14.72 -8.26
CA THR A 51 9.12 14.82 -7.18
C THR A 51 9.76 14.52 -5.83
N THR A 52 9.68 15.48 -4.94
CA THR A 52 10.13 15.31 -3.56
C THR A 52 9.12 14.47 -2.78
N ARG A 53 9.61 13.60 -1.88
CA ARG A 53 8.76 12.82 -0.98
C ARG A 53 7.82 13.73 -0.18
N ALA A 54 6.51 13.55 -0.33
CA ALA A 54 5.48 14.42 0.24
C ALA A 54 5.43 14.41 1.78
N ASN A 55 5.67 13.28 2.42
CA ASN A 55 5.64 13.08 3.89
C ASN A 55 4.39 13.68 4.61
N ASN A 56 3.26 13.74 3.91
CA ASN A 56 2.01 14.36 4.35
C ASN A 56 0.96 13.32 4.77
N PHE A 57 1.31 12.48 5.73
CA PHE A 57 0.40 11.46 6.27
C PHE A 57 -0.93 12.07 6.73
N ARG A 58 -2.04 11.46 6.31
CA ARG A 58 -3.39 11.93 6.63
C ARG A 58 -4.43 10.82 6.55
N PRO A 59 -5.56 10.94 7.29
CA PRO A 59 -6.69 10.04 7.14
C PRO A 59 -7.23 10.04 5.70
N ASP A 60 -7.78 8.91 5.28
CA ASP A 60 -8.50 8.80 4.00
C ASP A 60 -9.99 9.07 4.22
N TYR A 61 -10.43 10.26 3.90
CA TYR A 61 -11.81 10.71 4.15
C TYR A 61 -12.87 10.04 3.25
N ARG A 62 -12.45 9.20 2.29
CA ARG A 62 -13.36 8.33 1.54
C ARG A 62 -13.89 7.17 2.39
N ILE A 63 -13.24 6.88 3.53
CA ILE A 63 -13.61 5.84 4.48
C ILE A 63 -14.41 6.50 5.62
N PRO A 64 -15.58 5.93 5.99
CA PRO A 64 -16.34 6.44 7.13
C PRO A 64 -15.49 6.48 8.42
N GLU A 65 -15.67 7.51 9.24
CA GLU A 65 -14.81 7.82 10.39
C GLU A 65 -14.60 6.64 11.34
N ARG A 66 -15.66 5.90 11.67
CA ARG A 66 -15.59 4.73 12.56
C ARG A 66 -14.72 3.57 12.05
N PHE A 67 -14.38 3.58 10.75
CA PHE A 67 -13.57 2.55 10.10
C PHE A 67 -12.24 3.09 9.55
N ARG A 68 -12.03 4.37 9.69
CA ARG A 68 -10.85 5.08 9.17
C ARG A 68 -9.75 5.11 10.20
N ALA A 69 -8.53 4.75 9.80
CA ALA A 69 -7.35 4.97 10.61
C ALA A 69 -7.02 6.46 10.72
N ASP A 70 -6.53 6.88 11.88
CA ASP A 70 -6.08 8.25 12.15
C ASP A 70 -4.61 8.26 12.59
N LEU A 71 -3.98 9.43 12.53
CA LEU A 71 -2.61 9.63 12.98
C LEU A 71 -2.42 9.27 14.46
N ALA A 72 -3.44 9.55 15.28
CA ALA A 72 -3.44 9.24 16.70
C ALA A 72 -3.35 7.72 16.97
N ASP A 73 -3.86 6.88 16.06
CA ASP A 73 -3.80 5.42 16.22
C ASP A 73 -2.36 4.88 16.17
N TYR A 74 -1.43 5.62 15.56
CA TYR A 74 -0.01 5.25 15.48
C TYR A 74 0.87 5.97 16.49
N SER A 75 0.36 7.02 17.13
CA SER A 75 1.16 7.86 18.03
C SER A 75 1.64 7.07 19.25
N SER A 76 2.95 7.15 19.53
CA SER A 76 3.59 6.52 20.68
C SER A 76 3.40 5.00 20.81
N THR A 77 3.08 4.31 19.70
CA THR A 77 2.85 2.86 19.71
C THR A 77 4.10 2.02 19.50
N GLY A 78 5.20 2.62 19.03
CA GLY A 78 6.41 1.91 18.65
C GLY A 78 6.35 1.27 17.24
N PHE A 79 5.23 1.42 16.52
CA PHE A 79 5.06 0.94 15.15
C PHE A 79 5.15 2.07 14.13
N ASP A 80 5.77 1.77 12.99
CA ASP A 80 5.81 2.67 11.84
C ASP A 80 4.48 2.62 11.07
N ARG A 81 4.14 3.72 10.42
CA ARG A 81 3.14 3.77 9.35
C ARG A 81 3.77 3.18 8.09
N GLY A 82 3.75 1.85 7.98
CA GLY A 82 4.36 1.13 6.89
C GLY A 82 3.53 1.22 5.62
N HIS A 83 4.17 1.64 4.52
CA HIS A 83 3.53 1.71 3.21
C HIS A 83 3.30 0.32 2.63
N LEU A 84 2.13 0.08 2.04
CA LEU A 84 1.88 -1.07 1.17
C LEU A 84 2.34 -0.75 -0.26
N VAL A 85 1.91 0.39 -0.80
CA VAL A 85 2.43 0.98 -2.04
C VAL A 85 3.50 1.99 -1.67
N SER A 86 4.73 1.75 -2.12
CA SER A 86 5.89 2.58 -1.78
C SER A 86 5.80 3.97 -2.40
N SER A 87 6.05 5.02 -1.61
CA SER A 87 6.11 6.39 -2.15
C SER A 87 7.23 6.57 -3.19
N ALA A 88 8.30 5.78 -3.10
CA ALA A 88 9.39 5.81 -4.07
C ALA A 88 9.04 5.14 -5.41
N ASN A 89 7.93 4.39 -5.48
CA ASN A 89 7.41 3.83 -6.72
C ASN A 89 6.46 4.81 -7.44
N GLN A 90 5.97 5.82 -6.72
CA GLN A 90 4.95 6.74 -7.19
C GLN A 90 5.51 8.18 -7.25
N ILE A 91 6.41 8.41 -8.21
CA ILE A 91 7.19 9.65 -8.33
C ILE A 91 6.88 10.47 -9.60
N GLY A 92 5.86 10.09 -10.37
CA GLY A 92 5.51 10.77 -11.62
C GLY A 92 5.05 12.22 -11.44
N ASN A 93 4.43 12.56 -10.31
CA ASN A 93 4.09 13.92 -9.91
C ASN A 93 3.77 14.00 -8.41
N ASP A 94 3.68 15.22 -7.87
CA ASP A 94 3.46 15.47 -6.44
C ASP A 94 2.15 14.88 -5.92
N LEU A 95 1.08 14.94 -6.68
CA LEU A 95 -0.21 14.42 -6.26
C LEU A 95 -0.19 12.89 -6.18
N GLN A 96 0.41 12.23 -7.16
CA GLN A 96 0.61 10.78 -7.16
C GLN A 96 1.43 10.34 -5.94
N ASN A 97 2.53 11.03 -5.65
CA ASN A 97 3.35 10.77 -4.46
C ASN A 97 2.57 11.02 -3.18
N SER A 98 1.87 12.16 -3.09
CA SER A 98 1.04 12.55 -1.95
C SER A 98 -0.05 11.53 -1.61
N GLU A 99 -0.69 10.90 -2.60
CA GLU A 99 -1.72 9.89 -2.38
C GLU A 99 -1.18 8.66 -1.65
N THR A 100 0.12 8.33 -1.81
CA THR A 100 0.71 7.20 -1.09
C THR A 100 0.75 7.39 0.43
N PHE A 101 0.61 8.64 0.92
CA PHE A 101 0.60 8.98 2.35
C PHE A 101 -0.80 8.97 2.99
N LEU A 102 -1.82 8.53 2.26
CA LEU A 102 -3.13 8.23 2.84
C LEU A 102 -3.02 7.06 3.82
N LEU A 103 -3.63 7.17 5.01
CA LEU A 103 -3.57 6.11 6.02
C LEU A 103 -4.28 4.83 5.57
N SER A 104 -5.10 4.87 4.53
CA SER A 104 -5.63 3.67 3.86
C SER A 104 -4.55 2.81 3.21
N ASN A 105 -3.40 3.40 2.84
CA ASN A 105 -2.22 2.71 2.30
C ASN A 105 -1.21 2.30 3.39
N MET A 106 -1.54 2.52 4.66
CA MET A 106 -0.67 2.23 5.80
C MET A 106 -1.10 0.99 6.55
N SER A 107 -0.10 0.28 7.07
CA SER A 107 -0.29 -0.82 8.01
C SER A 107 0.71 -0.69 9.17
N PRO A 108 0.36 -1.10 10.40
CA PRO A 108 1.33 -1.15 11.50
C PRO A 108 2.47 -2.09 11.16
N GLN A 109 3.67 -1.54 11.02
CA GLN A 109 4.88 -2.32 10.74
C GLN A 109 5.93 -2.12 11.83
N HIS A 110 6.57 -3.20 12.26
CA HIS A 110 7.70 -3.09 13.17
C HIS A 110 8.84 -2.30 12.53
N PRO A 111 9.46 -1.31 13.23
CA PRO A 111 10.46 -0.43 12.63
C PRO A 111 11.64 -1.15 11.96
N LYS A 112 12.16 -2.22 12.57
CA LYS A 112 13.25 -3.02 11.98
C LYS A 112 12.83 -3.70 10.68
N PHE A 113 11.58 -4.17 10.58
CA PHE A 113 11.06 -4.77 9.36
C PHE A 113 10.86 -3.70 8.27
N ASN A 114 10.12 -2.63 8.60
CA ASN A 114 9.79 -1.56 7.66
C ASN A 114 11.04 -0.88 7.07
N ARG A 115 12.00 -0.54 7.93
CA ARG A 115 13.17 0.26 7.55
C ARG A 115 14.30 -0.55 6.90
N ASN A 116 14.28 -1.87 7.02
CA ASN A 116 15.29 -2.76 6.45
C ASN A 116 14.69 -3.66 5.37
N VAL A 117 14.21 -4.85 5.73
CA VAL A 117 13.78 -5.89 4.79
C VAL A 117 12.70 -5.41 3.82
N TRP A 118 11.67 -4.71 4.33
CA TRP A 118 10.58 -4.22 3.46
C TRP A 118 11.08 -3.16 2.48
N LYS A 119 11.86 -2.20 2.96
CA LYS A 119 12.50 -1.17 2.12
C LYS A 119 13.43 -1.76 1.07
N GLU A 120 14.21 -2.78 1.43
CA GLU A 120 15.10 -3.47 0.50
C GLU A 120 14.29 -4.19 -0.60
N LEU A 121 13.25 -4.92 -0.23
CA LEU A 121 12.34 -5.58 -1.16
C LEU A 121 11.68 -4.60 -2.14
N GLU A 122 11.28 -3.42 -1.67
CA GLU A 122 10.78 -2.34 -2.54
C GLU A 122 11.85 -1.86 -3.53
N GLY A 123 13.10 -1.76 -3.09
CA GLY A 123 14.24 -1.41 -3.94
C GLY A 123 14.50 -2.45 -5.03
N GLU A 124 14.45 -3.74 -4.67
CA GLU A 124 14.59 -4.83 -5.63
C GLU A 124 13.46 -4.82 -6.68
N THR A 125 12.23 -4.58 -6.24
CA THR A 125 11.08 -4.50 -7.15
C THR A 125 11.25 -3.38 -8.18
N ARG A 126 11.77 -2.21 -7.77
CA ARG A 126 12.11 -1.13 -8.71
C ARG A 126 13.21 -1.52 -9.67
N ARG A 127 14.23 -2.26 -9.20
CA ARG A 127 15.32 -2.74 -10.07
C ARG A 127 14.82 -3.71 -11.15
N LEU A 128 13.86 -4.58 -10.80
CA LEU A 128 13.22 -5.46 -11.78
C LEU A 128 12.56 -4.66 -12.91
N ASN A 129 11.87 -3.58 -12.57
CA ASN A 129 11.20 -2.71 -13.55
C ASN A 129 12.14 -2.02 -14.53
N LEU A 130 13.42 -1.87 -14.18
CA LEU A 130 14.45 -1.28 -15.07
C LEU A 130 15.02 -2.27 -16.09
N GLY A 131 14.60 -3.51 -16.07
CA GLY A 131 15.06 -4.55 -16.99
C GLY A 131 14.71 -4.23 -18.45
N LYS A 132 15.70 -4.33 -19.37
CA LYS A 132 15.54 -4.00 -20.81
C LYS A 132 14.40 -4.73 -21.51
N LYS A 133 13.95 -5.87 -20.98
CA LYS A 133 12.88 -6.70 -21.54
C LYS A 133 11.54 -6.52 -20.79
N VAL A 134 11.50 -5.66 -19.80
CA VAL A 134 10.30 -5.41 -18.98
C VAL A 134 9.47 -4.31 -19.63
N LEU A 135 8.20 -4.58 -19.82
CA LEU A 135 7.22 -3.59 -20.25
C LEU A 135 6.59 -2.90 -19.03
N GLU A 136 6.05 -3.71 -18.11
CA GLU A 136 5.41 -3.24 -16.87
C GLU A 136 5.66 -4.22 -15.72
N THR A 137 5.70 -3.70 -14.50
CA THR A 137 5.80 -4.49 -13.27
C THR A 137 4.62 -4.18 -12.38
N TYR A 138 3.79 -5.20 -12.14
CA TYR A 138 2.63 -5.16 -11.26
C TYR A 138 3.02 -5.70 -9.90
N VAL A 139 2.67 -5.01 -8.84
CA VAL A 139 2.98 -5.41 -7.46
C VAL A 139 1.71 -5.40 -6.63
N ILE A 140 1.40 -6.53 -6.01
CA ILE A 140 0.36 -6.61 -5.01
C ILE A 140 0.99 -6.89 -3.64
N SER A 141 0.66 -6.07 -2.67
CA SER A 141 1.19 -6.16 -1.29
C SER A 141 0.05 -6.14 -0.29
N GLY A 142 0.23 -6.76 0.86
CA GLY A 142 -0.77 -6.70 1.91
C GLY A 142 -0.32 -7.34 3.21
N PRO A 143 -1.10 -7.11 4.30
CA PRO A 143 -0.90 -7.75 5.58
C PRO A 143 -1.43 -9.18 5.60
N LEU A 144 -0.84 -10.00 6.48
CA LEU A 144 -1.30 -11.36 6.77
C LEU A 144 -1.62 -11.50 8.26
N PHE A 145 -2.76 -12.15 8.55
CA PHE A 145 -3.22 -12.49 9.88
C PHE A 145 -3.38 -14.01 9.95
N PHE A 146 -2.70 -14.66 10.92
CA PHE A 146 -2.77 -16.10 11.11
C PHE A 146 -3.85 -16.44 12.14
N PHE A 147 -4.67 -17.45 11.86
CA PHE A 147 -5.82 -17.81 12.69
C PHE A 147 -5.46 -18.44 14.04
N ASP A 148 -4.25 -18.99 14.13
CA ASP A 148 -3.72 -19.69 15.31
C ASP A 148 -2.86 -18.78 16.20
N GLN A 149 -2.76 -17.49 15.89
CA GLN A 149 -1.95 -16.53 16.63
C GLN A 149 -2.79 -15.39 17.18
N GLU A 150 -2.41 -14.92 18.37
CA GLU A 150 -3.04 -13.76 18.99
C GLU A 150 -2.74 -12.48 18.17
N VAL A 151 -3.76 -11.69 17.92
CA VAL A 151 -3.64 -10.40 17.22
C VAL A 151 -3.54 -9.27 18.22
N PHE A 152 -2.38 -8.65 18.29
CA PHE A 152 -2.17 -7.44 19.08
C PHE A 152 -2.71 -6.22 18.38
N MET A 153 -3.10 -5.21 19.17
CA MET A 153 -3.74 -4.00 18.68
C MET A 153 -2.94 -2.76 19.06
N ILE A 154 -2.86 -1.78 18.18
CA ILE A 154 -2.40 -0.41 18.48
C ILE A 154 -3.56 0.58 18.39
N GLY A 155 -3.34 1.81 18.85
CA GLY A 155 -4.31 2.89 18.81
C GLY A 155 -4.97 3.17 20.14
N SER A 156 -5.77 4.24 20.18
CA SER A 156 -6.45 4.68 21.39
C SER A 156 -7.63 3.76 21.72
N LYS A 157 -7.63 3.20 22.93
CA LYS A 157 -8.74 2.45 23.49
C LYS A 157 -9.85 3.36 24.06
N ASN A 158 -9.63 4.66 24.11
CA ASN A 158 -10.56 5.64 24.65
C ASN A 158 -11.50 6.16 23.55
N ASP A 159 -12.73 6.49 23.92
CA ASP A 159 -13.74 7.15 23.08
C ASP A 159 -14.29 6.34 21.90
N ASN A 160 -14.53 5.04 22.09
CA ASN A 160 -15.10 4.16 21.05
C ASN A 160 -14.27 4.11 19.75
N ARG A 161 -13.01 4.50 19.79
CA ARG A 161 -12.11 4.41 18.66
C ARG A 161 -11.66 2.96 18.47
N VAL A 162 -11.94 2.43 17.31
CA VAL A 162 -11.50 1.08 16.95
C VAL A 162 -9.99 1.10 16.78
N THR A 163 -9.31 0.20 17.48
CA THR A 163 -7.87 0.03 17.38
C THR A 163 -7.47 -0.65 16.06
N LEU A 164 -6.20 -0.52 15.66
CA LEU A 164 -5.65 -1.17 14.46
C LEU A 164 -4.99 -2.50 14.83
N PRO A 165 -5.37 -3.63 14.22
CA PRO A 165 -4.68 -4.88 14.42
C PRO A 165 -3.28 -4.84 13.78
N ILE A 166 -2.29 -5.38 14.50
CA ILE A 166 -0.93 -5.53 14.02
C ILE A 166 -0.85 -6.83 13.22
N PRO A 167 -0.47 -6.78 11.94
CA PRO A 167 -0.30 -7.99 11.13
C PRO A 167 0.85 -8.86 11.64
N HIS A 168 0.70 -10.17 11.53
CA HIS A 168 1.76 -11.13 11.83
C HIS A 168 2.86 -11.15 10.77
N ALA A 169 2.48 -10.92 9.51
CA ALA A 169 3.38 -10.89 8.37
C ALA A 169 2.84 -9.99 7.25
N PHE A 170 3.64 -9.83 6.22
CA PHE A 170 3.28 -9.13 5.00
C PHE A 170 3.67 -9.97 3.80
N PHE A 171 2.88 -9.86 2.73
CA PHE A 171 3.22 -10.46 1.45
C PHE A 171 3.49 -9.37 0.40
N LYS A 172 4.27 -9.73 -0.60
CA LYS A 172 4.47 -8.96 -1.82
C LYS A 172 4.60 -9.95 -2.97
N SER A 173 3.65 -9.90 -3.91
CA SER A 173 3.65 -10.68 -5.14
C SER A 173 3.94 -9.75 -6.31
N ILE A 174 4.78 -10.19 -7.23
CA ILE A 174 5.29 -9.39 -8.33
C ILE A 174 5.02 -10.11 -9.63
N LEU A 175 4.33 -9.45 -10.55
CA LEU A 175 4.11 -9.91 -11.91
C LEU A 175 4.81 -8.97 -12.89
N VAL A 176 5.70 -9.53 -13.71
CA VAL A 176 6.41 -8.78 -14.74
C VAL A 176 5.82 -9.12 -16.10
N GLU A 177 5.37 -8.11 -16.82
CA GLU A 177 5.04 -8.20 -18.23
C GLU A 177 6.26 -7.83 -19.07
N THR A 178 6.61 -8.67 -20.03
CA THR A 178 7.74 -8.41 -20.93
C THR A 178 7.29 -7.66 -22.18
N ASN A 179 8.24 -7.07 -22.90
CA ASN A 179 7.99 -6.41 -24.20
C ASN A 179 7.42 -7.35 -25.28
N THR A 180 7.49 -8.65 -25.07
CA THR A 180 6.91 -9.67 -25.95
C THR A 180 5.53 -10.16 -25.50
N GLY A 181 4.99 -9.58 -24.41
CA GLY A 181 3.71 -9.97 -23.82
C GLY A 181 3.78 -11.22 -22.92
N ALA A 182 4.97 -11.78 -22.68
CA ALA A 182 5.12 -12.88 -21.73
C ALA A 182 5.02 -12.39 -20.28
N LEU A 183 4.30 -13.15 -19.44
CA LEU A 183 4.16 -12.89 -18.00
C LEU A 183 5.11 -13.77 -17.19
N LYS A 184 5.74 -13.18 -16.16
CA LYS A 184 6.63 -13.86 -15.21
C LYS A 184 6.24 -13.48 -13.79
N MET A 185 6.13 -14.45 -12.92
CA MET A 185 5.94 -14.29 -11.47
C MET A 185 7.20 -14.69 -10.72
#